data_ca4a618e488d419b8a306da583cd8c86
#
_entry.id   ca4a618e488d419b8a306da583cd8c86
#
_cell.length_a   1.000
_cell.length_b   1.000
_cell.length_c   1.000
_cell.angle_alpha   90.00
_cell.angle_beta   90.00
_cell.angle_gamma   90.00
#
_symmetry.space_group_name_H-M   'P 1'
#
loop_
_entity.id
_entity.type
_entity.pdbx_description
1 polymer ?
#
loop_
_entity_poly.entity_id
_entity_poly.type
_entity_poly.pdbx_seq_one_letter_code
_entity_poly.pdbx_strand_id
1 'polypeptide(L)'
;KYVDVYKQANQSLGLHEQDTILGDSIRLLKDVAFMKSHLNGREVSLVLIDPPYGDMLAREKTGEAIKKHQDTSPTPFTDLATDLGNMEIDDFFPVFKESVKDSMKFLKHKGHIVVFMKDLQPNKTSPNLLHARVIQDLASIDGLSYLGMKIWADQGVNLYPYGYPFAFVSNQIHQYILIFRMDNDV
;
A
#
# COMPACT_ATOMS: atom_id res chain seq x y z
N LYS A 1 11.21 16.43 0.60
CA LYS A 1 11.94 15.54 1.53
C LYS A 1 12.12 14.13 0.94
N TYR A 2 11.05 13.36 0.64
CA TYR A 2 11.18 11.98 0.15
C TYR A 2 11.81 11.89 -1.25
N VAL A 3 11.44 12.79 -2.17
CA VAL A 3 12.03 12.86 -3.51
C VAL A 3 13.55 13.15 -3.42
N ASP A 4 13.97 14.01 -2.51
CA ASP A 4 15.40 14.34 -2.35
C ASP A 4 16.18 13.14 -1.80
N VAL A 5 15.61 12.44 -0.79
CA VAL A 5 16.19 11.21 -0.25
C VAL A 5 16.33 10.14 -1.32
N TYR A 6 15.28 9.97 -2.14
CA TYR A 6 15.29 9.04 -3.26
C TYR A 6 16.39 9.37 -4.28
N LYS A 7 16.52 10.64 -4.68
CA LYS A 7 17.58 11.07 -5.61
C LYS A 7 18.98 10.82 -5.05
N GLN A 8 19.19 11.14 -3.77
CA GLN A 8 20.47 10.87 -3.09
C GLN A 8 20.77 9.37 -3.03
N ALA A 9 19.77 8.53 -2.74
CA ALA A 9 19.94 7.08 -2.70
C ALA A 9 20.31 6.53 -4.09
N ASN A 10 19.63 6.95 -5.16
CA ASN A 10 19.96 6.55 -6.52
C ASN A 10 21.39 6.95 -6.91
N GLN A 11 21.78 8.17 -6.59
CA GLN A 11 23.12 8.65 -6.88
C GLN A 11 24.19 7.86 -6.10
N SER A 12 23.95 7.59 -4.81
CA SER A 12 24.90 6.84 -3.98
C SER A 12 25.05 5.38 -4.38
N LEU A 13 23.99 4.79 -4.95
CA LEU A 13 23.96 3.39 -5.42
C LEU A 13 24.30 3.23 -6.90
N GLY A 14 24.58 4.31 -7.61
CA GLY A 14 24.86 4.30 -9.05
C GLY A 14 23.68 3.82 -9.89
N LEU A 15 22.44 4.03 -9.44
CA LEU A 15 21.22 3.66 -10.13
C LEU A 15 20.77 4.78 -11.08
N HIS A 16 20.10 4.39 -12.17
CA HIS A 16 19.43 5.36 -13.02
C HIS A 16 18.35 6.11 -12.25
N GLU A 17 18.33 7.43 -12.42
CA GLU A 17 17.24 8.25 -11.88
C GLU A 17 15.94 7.89 -12.58
N GLN A 18 14.93 7.57 -11.77
CA GLN A 18 13.57 7.31 -12.24
C GLN A 18 12.77 8.60 -12.24
N ASP A 19 11.82 8.73 -13.12
CA ASP A 19 10.89 9.84 -13.11
C ASP A 19 10.10 9.86 -11.80
N THR A 20 10.14 11.00 -11.11
CA THR A 20 9.40 11.20 -9.86
C THR A 20 8.49 12.41 -9.98
N ILE A 21 7.24 12.22 -9.62
CA ILE A 21 6.25 13.30 -9.60
C ILE A 21 5.96 13.65 -8.14
N LEU A 22 6.16 14.92 -7.79
CA LEU A 22 5.75 15.43 -6.48
C LEU A 22 4.31 15.93 -6.59
N GLY A 23 3.40 15.29 -5.85
CA GLY A 23 2.00 15.69 -5.84
C GLY A 23 1.12 14.69 -5.10
N ASP A 24 -0.17 15.00 -5.06
CA ASP A 24 -1.20 14.09 -4.57
C ASP A 24 -1.49 13.04 -5.65
N SER A 25 -1.12 11.80 -5.42
CA SER A 25 -1.25 10.70 -6.37
C SER A 25 -2.72 10.43 -6.76
N ILE A 26 -3.66 10.60 -5.84
CA ILE A 26 -5.10 10.41 -6.10
C ILE A 26 -5.61 11.45 -7.11
N ARG A 27 -5.17 12.68 -6.97
CA ARG A 27 -5.53 13.76 -7.91
C ARG A 27 -4.82 13.60 -9.25
N LEU A 28 -3.54 13.26 -9.22
CA LEU A 28 -2.74 13.09 -10.44
C LEU A 28 -3.24 11.95 -11.31
N LEU A 29 -3.65 10.81 -10.73
CA LEU A 29 -4.23 9.68 -11.47
C LEU A 29 -5.55 10.05 -12.18
N LYS A 30 -6.29 11.03 -11.68
CA LYS A 30 -7.52 11.55 -12.33
C LYS A 30 -7.22 12.48 -13.50
N ASP A 31 -6.07 13.14 -13.51
CA ASP A 31 -5.64 13.99 -14.61
C ASP A 31 -4.99 13.16 -15.73
N VAL A 32 -5.87 12.61 -16.57
CA VAL A 32 -5.46 11.71 -17.67
C VAL A 32 -4.52 12.42 -18.66
N ALA A 33 -4.73 13.70 -18.90
CA ALA A 33 -3.89 14.47 -19.84
C ALA A 33 -2.47 14.64 -19.30
N PHE A 34 -2.35 15.02 -18.03
CA PHE A 34 -1.07 15.12 -17.34
C PHE A 34 -0.33 13.79 -17.33
N MET A 35 -1.00 12.72 -16.91
CA MET A 35 -0.38 11.39 -16.80
C MET A 35 0.06 10.86 -18.18
N LYS A 36 -0.76 10.99 -19.22
CA LYS A 36 -0.39 10.57 -20.58
C LYS A 36 0.79 11.36 -21.12
N SER A 37 0.84 12.66 -20.87
CA SER A 37 1.99 13.49 -21.22
C SER A 37 3.26 13.04 -20.50
N HIS A 38 3.17 12.78 -19.19
CA HIS A 38 4.30 12.34 -18.38
C HIS A 38 4.81 10.97 -18.80
N LEU A 39 3.91 10.06 -19.14
CA LEU A 39 4.24 8.73 -19.66
C LEU A 39 4.70 8.75 -21.13
N ASN A 40 4.74 9.92 -21.78
CA ASN A 40 5.04 10.08 -23.22
C ASN A 40 4.13 9.21 -24.10
N GLY A 41 2.84 9.14 -23.75
CA GLY A 41 1.85 8.31 -24.44
C GLY A 41 2.03 6.80 -24.32
N ARG A 42 2.98 6.34 -23.51
CA ARG A 42 3.21 4.91 -23.28
C ARG A 42 2.28 4.37 -22.20
N GLU A 43 1.92 3.11 -22.31
CA GLU A 43 1.24 2.36 -21.28
C GLU A 43 2.24 1.66 -20.37
N VAL A 44 1.88 1.50 -19.10
CA VAL A 44 2.70 0.78 -18.12
C VAL A 44 2.34 -0.71 -18.08
N SER A 45 3.32 -1.55 -17.78
CA SER A 45 3.11 -3.00 -17.67
C SER A 45 2.77 -3.45 -16.25
N LEU A 46 3.14 -2.63 -15.28
CA LEU A 46 3.01 -2.92 -13.86
C LEU A 46 2.69 -1.65 -13.11
N VAL A 47 1.70 -1.74 -12.24
CA VAL A 47 1.44 -0.78 -11.17
C VAL A 47 1.77 -1.49 -9.85
N LEU A 48 2.71 -0.95 -9.10
CA LEU A 48 3.16 -1.49 -7.81
C LEU A 48 2.76 -0.51 -6.71
N ILE A 49 2.01 -0.99 -5.72
CA ILE A 49 1.43 -0.16 -4.68
C ILE A 49 1.73 -0.75 -3.30
N ASP A 50 2.29 0.06 -2.41
CA ASP A 50 2.40 -0.22 -0.97
C ASP A 50 1.75 0.96 -0.23
N PRO A 51 0.42 0.96 -0.08
CA PRO A 51 -0.30 2.09 0.48
C PRO A 51 -0.18 2.13 2.00
N PRO A 52 -0.20 3.30 2.62
CA PRO A 52 -0.53 3.40 4.04
C PRO A 52 -2.01 3.01 4.20
N TYR A 53 -2.33 2.07 5.10
CA TYR A 53 -3.70 1.59 5.25
C TYR A 53 -4.37 2.19 6.48
N GLY A 54 -5.18 3.21 6.23
CA GLY A 54 -5.91 3.93 7.26
C GLY A 54 -4.98 4.67 8.23
N ASP A 55 -5.45 4.98 9.40
CA ASP A 55 -4.75 5.74 10.43
C ASP A 55 -3.54 5.02 11.08
N MET A 56 -3.05 3.94 10.48
CA MET A 56 -1.98 3.11 11.06
C MET A 56 -0.71 3.89 11.41
N LEU A 57 -0.33 4.85 10.57
CA LEU A 57 0.85 5.69 10.80
C LEU A 57 0.59 6.83 11.79
N ALA A 58 -0.67 7.17 12.02
CA ALA A 58 -1.09 8.17 13.00
C ALA A 58 -1.21 7.60 14.42
N ARG A 59 -1.11 6.29 14.60
CA ARG A 59 -1.17 5.63 15.91
C ARG A 59 0.21 5.57 16.57
N GLU A 60 0.20 5.59 17.89
CA GLU A 60 1.42 5.30 18.65
C GLU A 60 1.89 3.87 18.40
N LYS A 61 3.19 3.71 18.23
CA LYS A 61 3.82 2.40 18.11
C LYS A 61 3.76 1.67 19.45
N THR A 62 3.41 0.40 19.41
CA THR A 62 3.23 -0.45 20.59
C THR A 62 4.15 -1.68 20.56
N GLY A 63 4.13 -2.48 21.62
CA GLY A 63 4.79 -3.79 21.65
C GLY A 63 6.32 -3.70 21.65
N GLU A 64 6.95 -4.12 20.57
CA GLU A 64 8.40 -4.24 20.51
C GLU A 64 9.14 -2.88 20.57
N ALA A 65 8.55 -1.83 20.02
CA ALA A 65 9.12 -0.49 20.07
C ALA A 65 9.25 0.00 21.53
N ILE A 66 8.21 -0.24 22.34
CA ILE A 66 8.25 0.09 23.77
C ILE A 66 9.33 -0.73 24.50
N LYS A 67 9.39 -2.05 24.23
CA LYS A 67 10.38 -2.93 24.84
C LYS A 67 11.82 -2.58 24.50
N LYS A 68 12.04 -2.06 23.30
CA LYS A 68 13.36 -1.63 22.82
C LYS A 68 13.68 -0.16 23.17
N HIS A 69 12.83 0.51 23.93
CA HIS A 69 12.97 1.95 24.24
C HIS A 69 13.12 2.83 22.99
N GLN A 70 12.47 2.45 21.89
CA GLN A 70 12.45 3.21 20.67
C GLN A 70 11.41 4.33 20.72
N ASP A 71 11.56 5.31 19.87
CA ASP A 71 10.54 6.36 19.69
C ASP A 71 9.21 5.74 19.25
N THR A 72 8.17 5.93 20.05
CA THR A 72 6.82 5.42 19.82
C THR A 72 5.91 6.44 19.14
N SER A 73 6.43 7.64 18.85
CA SER A 73 5.63 8.72 18.25
C SER A 73 5.01 8.30 16.91
N PRO A 74 3.81 8.80 16.61
CA PRO A 74 3.22 8.65 15.28
C PRO A 74 4.15 9.18 14.19
N THR A 75 4.11 8.52 13.02
CA THR A 75 4.94 8.91 11.88
C THR A 75 4.11 9.05 10.59
N PRO A 76 3.07 9.92 10.59
CA PRO A 76 2.29 10.17 9.40
C PRO A 76 3.16 10.78 8.31
N PHE A 77 2.85 10.51 7.05
CA PHE A 77 3.58 11.10 5.92
C PHE A 77 3.27 12.57 5.73
N THR A 78 2.03 12.95 5.99
CA THR A 78 1.53 14.33 5.92
C THR A 78 0.49 14.58 7.01
N ASP A 79 0.10 15.84 7.20
CA ASP A 79 -1.00 16.24 8.10
C ASP A 79 -2.33 16.41 7.33
N LEU A 80 -2.37 16.01 6.04
CA LEU A 80 -3.55 16.18 5.20
C LEU A 80 -4.58 15.09 5.48
N ALA A 81 -5.83 15.46 5.68
CA ALA A 81 -6.94 14.52 5.84
C ALA A 81 -7.22 13.68 4.59
N THR A 82 -6.73 14.12 3.41
CA THR A 82 -6.83 13.37 2.16
C THR A 82 -5.73 12.32 1.98
N ASP A 83 -4.74 12.29 2.86
CA ASP A 83 -3.72 11.24 2.86
C ASP A 83 -4.33 9.91 3.32
N LEU A 84 -4.14 8.86 2.53
CA LEU A 84 -4.64 7.51 2.85
C LEU A 84 -4.18 7.02 4.23
N GLY A 85 -3.01 7.49 4.69
CA GLY A 85 -2.45 7.14 5.99
C GLY A 85 -3.06 7.89 7.18
N ASN A 86 -3.97 8.83 6.93
CA ASN A 86 -4.68 9.60 7.95
C ASN A 86 -6.19 9.32 7.94
N MET A 87 -6.67 8.48 7.02
CA MET A 87 -8.08 8.14 6.91
C MET A 87 -8.47 7.06 7.91
N GLU A 88 -9.72 7.13 8.40
CA GLU A 88 -10.31 5.96 9.05
C GLU A 88 -10.34 4.78 8.08
N ILE A 89 -10.22 3.56 8.63
CA ILE A 89 -10.04 2.37 7.80
C ILE A 89 -11.22 2.12 6.83
N ASP A 90 -12.43 2.49 7.23
CA ASP A 90 -13.60 2.32 6.37
C ASP A 90 -13.66 3.35 5.23
N ASP A 91 -13.08 4.53 5.42
CA ASP A 91 -12.96 5.56 4.38
C ASP A 91 -11.80 5.26 3.42
N PHE A 92 -10.77 4.58 3.91
CA PHE A 92 -9.62 4.18 3.10
C PHE A 92 -10.01 3.29 1.92
N PHE A 93 -10.83 2.26 2.13
CA PHE A 93 -11.10 1.25 1.10
C PHE A 93 -11.75 1.79 -0.17
N PRO A 94 -12.83 2.61 -0.09
CA PRO A 94 -13.44 3.13 -1.31
C PRO A 94 -12.50 4.08 -2.07
N VAL A 95 -11.71 4.90 -1.36
CA VAL A 95 -10.73 5.81 -1.99
C VAL A 95 -9.61 5.03 -2.64
N PHE A 96 -9.09 4.00 -1.97
CA PHE A 96 -8.06 3.14 -2.50
C PHE A 96 -8.55 2.37 -3.74
N LYS A 97 -9.74 1.77 -3.70
CA LYS A 97 -10.36 1.10 -4.85
C LYS A 97 -10.46 2.02 -6.07
N GLU A 98 -10.96 3.24 -5.88
CA GLU A 98 -11.08 4.21 -6.97
C GLU A 98 -9.70 4.62 -7.51
N SER A 99 -8.70 4.78 -6.66
CA SER A 99 -7.33 5.08 -7.09
C SER A 99 -6.73 3.96 -7.95
N VAL A 100 -6.98 2.70 -7.59
CA VAL A 100 -6.58 1.55 -8.39
C VAL A 100 -7.27 1.56 -9.74
N LYS A 101 -8.59 1.81 -9.77
CA LYS A 101 -9.36 1.94 -11.01
C LYS A 101 -8.86 3.09 -11.90
N ASP A 102 -8.50 4.23 -11.30
CA ASP A 102 -7.90 5.34 -12.04
C ASP A 102 -6.53 4.94 -12.64
N SER A 103 -5.73 4.15 -11.94
CA SER A 103 -4.45 3.67 -12.45
C SER A 103 -4.56 2.71 -13.63
N MET A 104 -5.67 1.97 -13.74
CA MET A 104 -5.93 1.06 -14.85
C MET A 104 -5.97 1.77 -16.21
N LYS A 105 -6.34 3.06 -16.24
CA LYS A 105 -6.36 3.88 -17.47
C LYS A 105 -5.00 4.01 -18.16
N PHE A 106 -3.94 3.68 -17.46
CA PHE A 106 -2.55 3.76 -17.93
C PHE A 106 -1.90 2.39 -18.08
N LEU A 107 -2.61 1.34 -17.67
CA LEU A 107 -2.12 -0.03 -17.70
C LEU A 107 -2.42 -0.67 -19.05
N LYS A 108 -1.44 -1.32 -19.65
CA LYS A 108 -1.66 -2.05 -20.90
C LYS A 108 -2.52 -3.30 -20.67
N HIS A 109 -3.15 -3.78 -21.73
CA HIS A 109 -3.80 -5.09 -21.71
C HIS A 109 -2.87 -6.19 -21.15
N LYS A 110 -3.38 -7.03 -20.26
CA LYS A 110 -2.62 -8.03 -19.48
C LYS A 110 -1.51 -7.46 -18.58
N GLY A 111 -1.49 -6.15 -18.38
CA GLY A 111 -0.66 -5.53 -17.35
C GLY A 111 -1.11 -5.94 -15.94
N HIS A 112 -0.23 -5.80 -14.98
CA HIS A 112 -0.45 -6.27 -13.63
C HIS A 112 -0.56 -5.11 -12.63
N ILE A 113 -1.40 -5.31 -11.63
CA ILE A 113 -1.42 -4.48 -10.41
C ILE A 113 -0.99 -5.37 -9.26
N VAL A 114 0.02 -4.93 -8.53
CA VAL A 114 0.55 -5.64 -7.37
C VAL A 114 0.42 -4.75 -6.15
N VAL A 115 -0.28 -5.24 -5.13
CA VAL A 115 -0.55 -4.50 -3.90
C VAL A 115 0.10 -5.21 -2.73
N PHE A 116 0.97 -4.49 -2.02
CA PHE A 116 1.46 -4.94 -0.72
C PHE A 116 0.44 -4.58 0.34
N MET A 117 0.11 -5.54 1.19
CA MET A 117 -0.86 -5.37 2.25
C MET A 117 -0.48 -6.21 3.46
N LYS A 118 -0.68 -5.64 4.63
CA LYS A 118 -0.51 -6.34 5.90
C LYS A 118 -1.77 -6.22 6.72
N ASP A 119 -2.22 -7.32 7.32
CA ASP A 119 -3.30 -7.24 8.29
C ASP A 119 -2.78 -6.58 9.57
N LEU A 120 -3.65 -5.87 10.25
CA LEU A 120 -3.37 -5.36 11.57
C LEU A 120 -3.62 -6.46 12.60
N GLN A 121 -2.96 -6.37 13.75
CA GLN A 121 -3.23 -7.30 14.85
C GLN A 121 -4.71 -7.22 15.24
N PRO A 122 -5.45 -8.34 15.24
CA PRO A 122 -6.85 -8.34 15.64
C PRO A 122 -7.02 -7.80 17.06
N ASN A 123 -8.07 -7.07 17.28
CA ASN A 123 -8.52 -6.66 18.62
C ASN A 123 -9.94 -7.19 18.89
N LYS A 124 -10.50 -6.89 20.06
CA LYS A 124 -11.82 -7.40 20.44
C LYS A 124 -12.97 -6.90 19.55
N THR A 125 -12.78 -5.81 18.82
CA THR A 125 -13.80 -5.12 18.05
C THR A 125 -13.63 -5.21 16.55
N SER A 126 -12.45 -5.63 16.06
CA SER A 126 -12.14 -5.66 14.64
C SER A 126 -11.32 -6.90 14.26
N PRO A 127 -11.80 -7.72 13.31
CA PRO A 127 -11.05 -8.86 12.80
C PRO A 127 -9.84 -8.49 11.93
N ASN A 128 -9.78 -7.24 11.46
CA ASN A 128 -8.67 -6.70 10.66
C ASN A 128 -8.22 -7.58 9.47
N LEU A 129 -9.17 -8.06 8.70
CA LEU A 129 -8.92 -8.85 7.48
C LEU A 129 -8.68 -7.91 6.27
N LEU A 130 -7.69 -7.02 6.35
CA LEU A 130 -7.47 -5.97 5.36
C LEU A 130 -7.16 -6.55 3.97
N HIS A 131 -6.29 -7.56 3.91
CA HIS A 131 -5.94 -8.21 2.63
C HIS A 131 -7.16 -8.84 1.96
N ALA A 132 -8.04 -9.50 2.73
CA ALA A 132 -9.23 -10.14 2.17
C ALA A 132 -10.21 -9.09 1.64
N ARG A 133 -10.40 -7.98 2.35
CA ARG A 133 -11.24 -6.87 1.89
C ARG A 133 -10.69 -6.23 0.62
N VAL A 134 -9.39 -5.97 0.56
CA VAL A 134 -8.75 -5.45 -0.66
C VAL A 134 -8.95 -6.40 -1.85
N ILE A 135 -8.79 -7.72 -1.63
CA ILE A 135 -9.04 -8.71 -2.70
C ILE A 135 -10.48 -8.61 -3.20
N GLN A 136 -11.47 -8.57 -2.31
CA GLN A 136 -12.88 -8.49 -2.67
C GLN A 136 -13.21 -7.18 -3.40
N ASP A 137 -12.72 -6.06 -2.86
CA ASP A 137 -12.97 -4.74 -3.43
C ASP A 137 -12.35 -4.58 -4.82
N LEU A 138 -11.09 -4.99 -5.00
CA LEU A 138 -10.40 -4.87 -6.28
C LEU A 138 -10.90 -5.90 -7.31
N ALA A 139 -11.20 -7.14 -6.91
CA ALA A 139 -11.77 -8.15 -7.80
C ALA A 139 -13.19 -7.80 -8.28
N SER A 140 -13.86 -6.84 -7.64
CA SER A 140 -15.15 -6.32 -8.09
C SER A 140 -15.04 -5.20 -9.13
N ILE A 141 -13.82 -4.79 -9.52
CA ILE A 141 -13.60 -3.84 -10.60
C ILE A 141 -13.68 -4.57 -11.94
N ASP A 142 -14.55 -4.10 -12.83
CA ASP A 142 -14.67 -4.68 -14.16
C ASP A 142 -13.34 -4.65 -14.91
N GLY A 143 -12.97 -5.77 -15.50
CA GLY A 143 -11.72 -5.91 -16.24
C GLY A 143 -10.48 -6.17 -15.39
N LEU A 144 -10.61 -6.31 -14.05
CA LEU A 144 -9.50 -6.64 -13.18
C LEU A 144 -9.69 -8.02 -12.53
N SER A 145 -8.82 -8.97 -12.86
CA SER A 145 -8.86 -10.34 -12.34
C SER A 145 -7.84 -10.57 -11.24
N TYR A 146 -8.28 -11.11 -10.11
CA TYR A 146 -7.37 -11.57 -9.06
C TYR A 146 -6.68 -12.88 -9.47
N LEU A 147 -5.35 -12.90 -9.50
CA LEU A 147 -4.56 -14.06 -9.89
C LEU A 147 -4.04 -14.88 -8.71
N GLY A 148 -4.07 -14.32 -7.52
CA GLY A 148 -3.54 -14.96 -6.33
C GLY A 148 -2.62 -14.03 -5.53
N MET A 149 -1.95 -14.60 -4.52
CA MET A 149 -1.03 -13.83 -3.66
C MET A 149 0.25 -14.57 -3.39
N LYS A 150 1.27 -13.80 -3.01
CA LYS A 150 2.50 -14.28 -2.41
C LYS A 150 2.57 -13.85 -0.96
N ILE A 151 3.31 -14.58 -0.16
CA ILE A 151 3.63 -14.21 1.22
C ILE A 151 5.09 -13.79 1.27
N TRP A 152 5.31 -12.57 1.74
CA TRP A 152 6.65 -12.10 2.08
C TRP A 152 6.82 -12.15 3.60
N ALA A 153 7.60 -13.12 4.08
CA ALA A 153 7.92 -13.27 5.50
C ALA A 153 9.19 -12.47 5.83
N ASP A 154 9.08 -11.60 6.82
CA ASP A 154 10.24 -10.87 7.34
C ASP A 154 11.01 -11.77 8.33
N GLN A 155 12.17 -12.25 7.92
CA GLN A 155 13.02 -13.11 8.72
C GLN A 155 13.75 -12.36 9.85
N GLY A 156 13.78 -11.04 9.79
CA GLY A 156 14.39 -10.17 10.81
C GLY A 156 13.49 -9.92 12.02
N VAL A 157 12.22 -10.31 11.95
CA VAL A 157 11.24 -10.10 13.03
C VAL A 157 10.99 -11.39 13.80
N ASN A 158 11.17 -11.34 15.11
CA ASN A 158 10.86 -12.48 15.97
C ASN A 158 9.36 -12.67 16.16
N LEU A 159 8.91 -13.92 16.24
CA LEU A 159 7.54 -14.25 16.64
C LEU A 159 7.38 -14.09 18.16
N TYR A 160 6.36 -13.37 18.56
CA TYR A 160 5.97 -13.19 19.95
C TYR A 160 4.53 -13.65 20.17
N PRO A 161 4.24 -14.35 21.28
CA PRO A 161 2.89 -14.77 21.62
C PRO A 161 2.10 -13.60 22.22
N TYR A 162 1.65 -12.66 21.38
CA TYR A 162 0.81 -11.58 21.85
C TYR A 162 -0.54 -12.11 22.34
N GLY A 163 -1.05 -11.50 23.40
CA GLY A 163 -2.34 -11.88 23.97
C GLY A 163 -2.31 -13.16 24.82
N TYR A 164 -1.16 -13.80 24.99
CA TYR A 164 -1.03 -14.91 25.92
C TYR A 164 -1.29 -14.44 27.38
N PRO A 165 -2.06 -15.17 28.19
CA PRO A 165 -2.66 -16.49 27.96
C PRO A 165 -4.06 -16.44 27.32
N PHE A 166 -4.58 -15.29 26.93
CA PHE A 166 -5.97 -15.12 26.54
C PHE A 166 -6.24 -15.40 25.05
N ALA A 167 -5.24 -15.23 24.21
CA ALA A 167 -5.34 -15.54 22.80
C ALA A 167 -3.97 -15.99 22.29
N PHE A 168 -3.85 -17.19 21.80
CA PHE A 168 -2.62 -17.72 21.19
C PHE A 168 -2.40 -17.12 19.79
N VAL A 169 -2.28 -15.81 19.70
CA VAL A 169 -2.05 -15.12 18.43
C VAL A 169 -0.66 -14.51 18.46
N SER A 170 0.21 -15.01 17.61
CA SER A 170 1.52 -14.39 17.41
C SER A 170 1.39 -13.07 16.64
N ASN A 171 2.41 -12.22 16.73
CA ASN A 171 2.54 -11.06 15.86
C ASN A 171 2.67 -11.52 14.41
N GLN A 172 2.23 -10.67 13.49
CA GLN A 172 2.38 -10.91 12.08
C GLN A 172 3.77 -10.47 11.62
N ILE A 173 4.54 -11.41 11.08
CA ILE A 173 5.88 -11.18 10.52
C ILE A 173 5.87 -11.20 8.98
N HIS A 174 4.69 -11.18 8.38
CA HIS A 174 4.56 -11.29 6.93
C HIS A 174 3.69 -10.17 6.36
N GLN A 175 3.86 -9.95 5.08
CA GLN A 175 2.99 -9.14 4.24
C GLN A 175 2.42 -10.01 3.12
N TYR A 176 1.25 -9.64 2.64
CA TYR A 176 0.62 -10.21 1.47
C TYR A 176 1.02 -9.39 0.25
N ILE A 177 1.38 -10.05 -0.82
CA ILE A 177 1.62 -9.47 -2.13
C ILE A 177 0.47 -9.92 -3.02
N LEU A 178 -0.55 -9.08 -3.16
CA LEU A 178 -1.76 -9.37 -3.91
C LEU A 178 -1.53 -9.07 -5.39
N ILE A 179 -1.86 -10.01 -6.27
CA ILE A 179 -1.55 -9.92 -7.70
C ILE A 179 -2.85 -9.91 -8.49
N PHE A 180 -3.02 -8.87 -9.29
CA PHE A 180 -4.15 -8.70 -10.19
C PHE A 180 -3.64 -8.49 -11.62
N ARG A 181 -4.50 -8.79 -12.60
CA ARG A 181 -4.22 -8.58 -14.01
C ARG A 181 -5.39 -7.88 -14.69
N MET A 182 -5.09 -6.93 -15.55
CA MET A 182 -6.07 -6.30 -16.40
C MET A 182 -6.37 -7.20 -17.60
N ASP A 183 -7.62 -7.64 -17.74
CA ASP A 183 -8.04 -8.57 -18.78
C ASP A 183 -8.83 -7.90 -19.92
N ASN A 184 -9.37 -6.70 -19.69
CA ASN A 184 -10.09 -5.94 -20.70
C ASN A 184 -9.33 -4.63 -21.01
N ASP A 185 -9.50 -4.16 -22.23
CA ASP A 185 -9.14 -2.79 -22.58
C ASP A 185 -10.17 -1.85 -21.93
N VAL A 186 -9.72 -0.88 -21.16
CA VAL A 186 -10.53 0.11 -20.46
C VAL A 186 -10.73 1.36 -21.30
#